data_b04b49d9793585c422ed94ca4ef2d39a
#
_entry.id   b04b49d9793585c422ed94ca4ef2d39a
#
_cell.length_a   1.000
_cell.length_b   1.000
_cell.length_c   1.000
_cell.angle_alpha   90.00
_cell.angle_beta   90.00
_cell.angle_gamma   90.00
#
_symmetry.space_group_name_H-M   'P 1'
#
loop_
_entity.id
_entity.type
_entity.pdbx_description
1 polymer ?
#
loop_
_entity_poly.entity_id
_entity_poly.type
_entity_poly.pdbx_seq_one_letter_code
_entity_poly.pdbx_strand_id
1 'polypeptide(L)'
;MLKRNVLRKKTDFQSIYHKGKSVGDRYIVLFYKRNHLSYNRTGFLASKKVGNSVKRNRAKRLMKESYRAISPSLPSGYDFIIIARNTICGKKCAEVERSLISAFKRTGVKMK
;
A
#
# COMPACT_ATOMS: atom_id res chain seq x y z
N MET A 1 11.61 -12.95 12.57
CA MET A 1 12.57 -11.90 12.22
C MET A 1 11.86 -10.67 11.71
N LEU A 2 12.23 -9.50 12.21
CA LEU A 2 11.62 -8.25 11.79
C LEU A 2 12.28 -7.75 10.50
N LYS A 3 11.45 -7.50 9.48
CA LYS A 3 11.94 -6.97 8.21
C LYS A 3 11.98 -5.45 8.29
N ARG A 4 13.09 -4.85 7.88
CA ARG A 4 13.26 -3.38 7.91
C ARG A 4 12.30 -2.64 6.97
N ASN A 5 11.77 -3.31 5.94
CA ASN A 5 10.90 -2.68 4.95
C ASN A 5 9.41 -2.77 5.31
N VAL A 6 9.09 -3.11 6.56
CA VAL A 6 7.71 -3.17 7.06
C VAL A 6 7.48 -2.02 8.03
N LEU A 7 6.43 -1.24 7.79
CA LEU A 7 6.01 -0.19 8.73
C LEU A 7 5.36 -0.82 9.95
N ARG A 8 5.80 -0.40 11.16
CA ARG A 8 5.33 -0.99 12.42
C ARG A 8 4.90 0.05 13.43
N LYS A 9 5.65 1.16 13.53
CA LYS A 9 5.44 2.15 14.58
C LYS A 9 4.23 3.02 14.29
N LYS A 10 3.40 3.22 15.30
CA LYS A 10 2.24 4.10 15.21
C LYS A 10 2.64 5.52 14.80
N THR A 11 3.80 5.99 15.30
CA THR A 11 4.32 7.31 14.95
C THR A 11 4.65 7.44 13.47
N ASP A 12 5.15 6.37 12.84
CA ASP A 12 5.43 6.35 11.41
C ASP A 12 4.13 6.48 10.60
N PHE A 13 3.10 5.71 10.98
CA PHE A 13 1.79 5.81 10.32
C PHE A 13 1.20 7.22 10.45
N GLN A 14 1.26 7.78 11.64
CA GLN A 14 0.74 9.13 11.88
C GLN A 14 1.47 10.18 11.05
N SER A 15 2.81 10.06 10.97
CA SER A 15 3.62 10.97 10.17
C SER A 15 3.21 10.93 8.69
N ILE A 16 2.98 9.73 8.16
CA ILE A 16 2.58 9.56 6.76
C ILE A 16 1.19 10.16 6.53
N TYR A 17 0.25 9.94 7.45
CA TYR A 17 -1.10 10.50 7.32
C TYR A 17 -1.10 12.03 7.37
N HIS A 18 -0.26 12.62 8.23
CA HIS A 18 -0.24 14.08 8.40
C HIS A 18 0.62 14.80 7.38
N LYS A 19 1.77 14.24 7.03
CA LYS A 19 2.76 14.91 6.19
C LYS A 19 2.84 14.36 4.76
N GLY A 20 2.30 13.17 4.54
CA GLY A 20 2.31 12.54 3.24
C GLY A 20 1.17 13.00 2.35
N LYS A 21 1.13 12.42 1.17
CA LYS A 21 0.06 12.63 0.19
C LYS A 21 -0.70 11.33 -0.01
N SER A 22 -1.89 11.42 -0.60
CA SER A 22 -2.70 10.23 -0.87
C SER A 22 -3.31 10.27 -2.25
N VAL A 23 -3.52 9.07 -2.79
CA VAL A 23 -4.22 8.84 -4.06
C VAL A 23 -5.21 7.71 -3.86
N GLY A 24 -6.47 7.97 -4.15
CA GLY A 24 -7.48 6.91 -4.14
C GLY A 24 -7.59 6.25 -5.51
N ASP A 25 -7.83 4.95 -5.52
CA ASP A 25 -8.09 4.19 -6.73
C ASP A 25 -9.28 3.27 -6.52
N ARG A 26 -9.56 2.41 -7.49
CA ARG A 26 -10.75 1.58 -7.50
C ARG A 26 -10.86 0.66 -6.28
N TYR A 27 -9.76 0.02 -5.90
CA TYR A 27 -9.76 -1.01 -4.85
C TYR A 27 -8.90 -0.66 -3.64
N ILE A 28 -8.09 0.38 -3.73
CA ILE A 28 -7.16 0.77 -2.67
C ILE A 28 -7.04 2.29 -2.55
N VAL A 29 -6.54 2.72 -1.39
CA VAL A 29 -6.05 4.09 -1.20
C VAL A 29 -4.58 3.98 -0.87
N LEU A 30 -3.75 4.77 -1.54
CA LEU A 30 -2.31 4.79 -1.36
C LEU A 30 -1.89 6.09 -0.68
N PHE A 31 -1.26 5.99 0.48
CA PHE A 31 -0.57 7.11 1.12
C PHE A 31 0.92 6.95 0.87
N TYR A 32 1.63 8.05 0.63
CA TYR A 32 3.06 8.00 0.35
C TYR A 32 3.76 9.24 0.89
N LYS A 33 5.02 9.03 1.31
CA LYS A 33 5.86 10.08 1.86
C LYS A 33 7.33 9.68 1.67
N ARG A 34 8.20 10.64 1.35
CA ARG A 34 9.65 10.39 1.32
C ARG A 34 10.13 10.11 2.74
N ASN A 35 11.01 9.10 2.88
CA ASN A 35 11.52 8.69 4.19
C ASN A 35 13.02 8.92 4.39
N HIS A 36 13.72 9.36 3.34
CA HIS A 36 15.17 9.62 3.36
C HIS A 36 16.01 8.38 3.68
N LEU A 37 15.46 7.20 3.49
CA LEU A 37 16.16 5.94 3.65
C LEU A 37 16.56 5.39 2.28
N SER A 38 17.45 4.39 2.27
CA SER A 38 17.87 3.73 1.02
C SER A 38 16.90 2.65 0.58
N TYR A 39 15.80 2.47 1.29
CA TYR A 39 14.81 1.42 1.01
C TYR A 39 13.40 1.94 1.30
N ASN A 40 12.40 1.24 0.78
CA ASN A 40 11.00 1.55 1.03
C ASN A 40 10.47 0.78 2.23
N ARG A 41 9.57 1.41 2.98
CA ARG A 41 8.83 0.74 4.04
C ARG A 41 7.35 0.78 3.66
N THR A 42 6.63 -0.33 3.87
CA THR A 42 5.24 -0.44 3.44
C THR A 42 4.37 -1.03 4.54
N GLY A 43 3.18 -0.48 4.70
CA GLY A 43 2.14 -1.01 5.57
C GLY A 43 0.90 -1.33 4.76
N PHE A 44 0.21 -2.41 5.13
CA PHE A 44 -1.03 -2.83 4.49
C PHE A 44 -2.15 -2.87 5.53
N LEU A 45 -3.24 -2.17 5.27
CA LEU A 45 -4.34 -2.04 6.21
C LEU A 45 -5.67 -2.41 5.56
N ALA A 46 -6.55 -2.99 6.36
CA ALA A 46 -7.92 -3.26 5.97
C ALA A 46 -8.82 -3.02 7.18
N SER A 47 -9.75 -2.09 7.04
CA SER A 47 -10.67 -1.72 8.13
C SER A 47 -11.88 -2.66 8.18
N LYS A 48 -12.71 -2.48 9.20
CA LYS A 48 -13.97 -3.22 9.35
C LYS A 48 -14.94 -3.00 8.18
N LYS A 49 -14.77 -1.91 7.42
CA LYS A 49 -15.58 -1.64 6.23
C LYS A 49 -15.38 -2.69 5.14
N VAL A 50 -14.23 -3.35 5.10
CA VAL A 50 -13.95 -4.43 4.16
C VAL A 50 -14.76 -5.69 4.53
N GLY A 51 -14.94 -5.94 5.82
CA GLY A 51 -15.69 -7.08 6.32
C GLY A 51 -15.09 -7.64 7.60
N ASN A 52 -15.38 -8.92 7.85
CA ASN A 52 -14.88 -9.62 9.04
C ASN A 52 -13.38 -9.93 8.94
N SER A 53 -12.81 -10.56 9.96
CA SER A 53 -11.38 -10.86 10.03
C SER A 53 -10.88 -11.67 8.82
N VAL A 54 -11.67 -12.62 8.36
CA VAL A 54 -11.32 -13.46 7.22
C VAL A 54 -11.18 -12.61 5.95
N LYS A 55 -12.16 -11.74 5.71
CA LYS A 55 -12.15 -10.84 4.55
C LYS A 55 -11.02 -9.83 4.63
N ARG A 56 -10.76 -9.26 5.81
CA ARG A 56 -9.67 -8.31 6.01
C ARG A 56 -8.31 -8.94 5.78
N ASN A 57 -8.09 -10.14 6.30
CA ASN A 57 -6.83 -10.87 6.11
C ASN A 57 -6.62 -11.25 4.65
N ARG A 58 -7.69 -11.64 3.97
CA ARG A 58 -7.64 -11.93 2.52
C ARG A 58 -7.27 -10.68 1.73
N ALA A 59 -7.86 -9.53 2.06
CA ALA A 59 -7.56 -8.26 1.40
C ALA A 59 -6.09 -7.86 1.59
N LYS A 60 -5.57 -7.99 2.81
CA LYS A 60 -4.16 -7.70 3.09
C LYS A 60 -3.23 -8.60 2.28
N ARG A 61 -3.54 -9.89 2.22
CA ARG A 61 -2.75 -10.86 1.46
C ARG A 61 -2.75 -10.50 -0.03
N LEU A 62 -3.91 -10.16 -0.54
CA LEU A 62 -4.08 -9.78 -1.94
C LEU A 62 -3.27 -8.51 -2.28
N MET A 63 -3.31 -7.51 -1.40
CA MET A 63 -2.50 -6.31 -1.58
C MET A 63 -1.00 -6.60 -1.52
N LYS A 64 -0.57 -7.45 -0.60
CA LYS A 64 0.84 -7.84 -0.48
C LYS A 64 1.34 -8.55 -1.71
N GLU A 65 0.56 -9.50 -2.25
CA GLU A 65 0.92 -10.21 -3.47
C GLU A 65 1.02 -9.26 -4.67
N SER A 66 0.03 -8.37 -4.80
CA SER A 66 0.00 -7.40 -5.88
C SER A 66 1.16 -6.41 -5.79
N TYR A 67 1.47 -5.94 -4.60
CA TYR A 67 2.57 -5.02 -4.35
C TYR A 67 3.92 -5.68 -4.65
N ARG A 68 4.08 -6.96 -4.27
CA ARG A 68 5.32 -7.70 -4.51
C ARG A 68 5.67 -7.73 -6.01
N ALA A 69 4.66 -7.85 -6.86
CA ALA A 69 4.86 -7.90 -8.30
C ALA A 69 5.41 -6.59 -8.86
N ILE A 70 5.01 -5.44 -8.28
CA ILE A 70 5.39 -4.12 -8.81
C ILE A 70 6.54 -3.47 -8.03
N SER A 71 6.84 -3.95 -6.82
CA SER A 71 7.82 -3.30 -5.95
C SER A 71 9.22 -3.16 -6.57
N PRO A 72 9.72 -4.11 -7.37
CA PRO A 72 11.03 -3.93 -8.02
C PRO A 72 11.08 -2.75 -8.98
N SER A 73 9.93 -2.29 -9.47
CA SER A 73 9.85 -1.15 -10.40
C SER A 73 9.75 0.19 -9.68
N LEU A 74 9.63 0.19 -8.35
CA LEU A 74 9.47 1.43 -7.58
C LEU A 74 10.84 2.00 -7.18
N PRO A 75 10.96 3.33 -7.13
CA PRO A 75 12.18 3.94 -6.60
C PRO A 75 12.27 3.75 -5.09
N SER A 76 13.46 3.83 -4.54
CA SER A 76 13.71 3.73 -3.10
C SER A 76 13.46 5.05 -2.39
N GLY A 77 13.30 4.99 -1.08
CA GLY A 77 13.24 6.18 -0.24
C GLY A 77 11.83 6.67 0.06
N TYR A 78 10.85 5.77 0.04
CA TYR A 78 9.46 6.11 0.33
C TYR A 78 8.87 5.23 1.42
N ASP A 79 7.95 5.81 2.18
CA ASP A 79 7.02 5.08 3.02
C ASP A 79 5.69 5.03 2.28
N PHE A 80 5.11 3.84 2.18
CA PHE A 80 3.80 3.63 1.56
C PHE A 80 2.84 2.99 2.56
N ILE A 81 1.61 3.47 2.59
CA ILE A 81 0.52 2.78 3.28
C ILE A 81 -0.54 2.47 2.22
N ILE A 82 -0.87 1.21 2.08
CA ILE A 82 -1.87 0.74 1.13
C ILE A 82 -3.07 0.25 1.93
N ILE A 83 -4.21 0.92 1.74
CA ILE A 83 -5.43 0.64 2.50
C ILE A 83 -6.47 0.05 1.56
N ALA A 84 -7.01 -1.11 1.93
CA ALA A 84 -8.05 -1.76 1.14
C ALA A 84 -9.36 -0.99 1.23
N ARG A 85 -10.01 -0.79 0.10
CA ARG A 85 -11.39 -0.31 0.05
C ARG A 85 -12.33 -1.52 0.06
N ASN A 86 -13.60 -1.30 0.45
CA ASN A 86 -14.57 -2.38 0.47
C ASN A 86 -14.79 -3.03 -0.91
N THR A 87 -14.51 -2.29 -1.98
CA THR A 87 -14.61 -2.78 -3.35
C THR A 87 -13.59 -3.87 -3.70
N ILE A 88 -12.57 -4.08 -2.85
CA ILE A 88 -11.54 -5.09 -3.08
C ILE A 88 -12.09 -6.53 -2.91
N CYS A 89 -13.20 -6.69 -2.21
CA CYS A 89 -13.78 -8.01 -1.94
C CYS A 89 -14.10 -8.73 -3.24
N GLY A 90 -13.67 -10.00 -3.34
CA GLY A 90 -13.91 -10.83 -4.51
C GLY A 90 -13.02 -10.56 -5.71
N LYS A 91 -12.07 -9.62 -5.60
CA LYS A 91 -11.19 -9.28 -6.72
C LYS A 91 -9.98 -10.21 -6.76
N LYS A 92 -9.42 -10.35 -7.96
CA LYS A 92 -8.23 -11.16 -8.20
C LYS A 92 -6.97 -10.31 -8.13
N CYS A 93 -5.83 -10.96 -7.93
CA CYS A 93 -4.54 -10.29 -7.82
C CYS A 93 -4.25 -9.36 -9.01
N ALA A 94 -4.53 -9.81 -10.23
CA ALA A 94 -4.30 -9.00 -11.42
C ALA A 94 -5.11 -7.69 -11.42
N GLU A 95 -6.33 -7.72 -10.90
CA GLU A 95 -7.18 -6.53 -10.81
C GLU A 95 -6.62 -5.52 -9.80
N VAL A 96 -6.20 -6.02 -8.62
CA VAL A 96 -5.62 -5.19 -7.57
C VAL A 96 -4.27 -4.63 -8.02
N GLU A 97 -3.47 -5.44 -8.71
CA GLU A 97 -2.18 -5.00 -9.28
C GLU A 97 -2.38 -3.83 -10.24
N ARG A 98 -3.35 -3.91 -11.13
CA ARG A 98 -3.67 -2.80 -12.05
C ARG A 98 -4.08 -1.54 -11.29
N SER A 99 -4.86 -1.69 -10.22
CA SER A 99 -5.26 -0.57 -9.37
C SER A 99 -4.05 0.07 -8.68
N LEU A 100 -3.12 -0.74 -8.18
CA LEU A 100 -1.88 -0.25 -7.58
C LEU A 100 -1.03 0.51 -8.61
N ILE A 101 -0.84 -0.06 -9.79
CA ILE A 101 -0.06 0.59 -10.85
C ILE A 101 -0.68 1.95 -11.20
N SER A 102 -2.00 2.00 -11.36
CA SER A 102 -2.71 3.24 -11.64
C SER A 102 -2.47 4.28 -10.54
N ALA A 103 -2.58 3.89 -9.28
CA ALA A 103 -2.36 4.79 -8.15
C ALA A 103 -0.92 5.30 -8.13
N PHE A 104 0.07 4.42 -8.29
CA PHE A 104 1.48 4.82 -8.30
C PHE A 104 1.80 5.78 -9.44
N LYS A 105 1.23 5.57 -10.62
CA LYS A 105 1.42 6.48 -11.75
C LYS A 105 0.92 7.88 -11.44
N ARG A 106 -0.20 7.99 -10.73
CA ARG A 106 -0.79 9.29 -10.38
C ARG A 106 -0.05 10.00 -9.25
N THR A 107 0.79 9.31 -8.48
CA THR A 107 1.58 9.94 -7.42
C THR A 107 2.72 10.80 -7.96
N GLY A 108 3.13 10.59 -9.20
CA GLY A 108 4.33 11.20 -9.74
C GLY A 108 5.62 10.48 -9.35
N VAL A 109 5.52 9.41 -8.57
CA VAL A 109 6.65 8.53 -8.25
C VAL A 109 7.02 7.79 -9.53
N LYS A 110 8.26 7.98 -10.00
CA LYS A 110 8.70 7.40 -11.27
C LYS A 110 8.96 5.90 -11.13
N MET A 111 8.14 5.10 -11.77
CA MET A 111 8.37 3.66 -11.88
C MET A 111 9.39 3.38 -12.99
N LYS A 112 10.20 2.37 -12.74
CA LYS A 112 11.19 1.93 -13.73
C LYS A 112 10.52 1.20 -14.90
#